data_a25dcf9bcce6d31fa2785769f12f0d23
#
_entry.id   a25dcf9bcce6d31fa2785769f12f0d23
#
_cell.length_a   1.000
_cell.length_b   1.000
_cell.length_c   1.000
_cell.angle_alpha   90.00
_cell.angle_beta   90.00
_cell.angle_gamma   90.00
#
_symmetry.space_group_name_H-M   'P 1'
#
loop_
_entity.id
_entity.type
_entity.pdbx_description
1 polymer ?
#
loop_
_entity_poly.entity_id
_entity_poly.type
_entity_poly.pdbx_seq_one_letter_code
_entity_poly.pdbx_strand_id
1 'polypeptide(L)'
;MSSSPLRTTLLATAALFLSSYAAFAGETIQLFDGKSLAGWKATTTAPEGTYRVVDGVLQVRGGSADHLYYVGADGKASFTNFDFKAKVKTYEKANSGIYFHAQYQEKSWPKLGFECQVNATHGDKKKTGGLYAVRDVMNIPAAPDNVWFEYHIRVEGKHIQVWIDGKQTVDFTQPEDWIPPKGMDGRKVGSGTFALQAHDPGCKVDYKDIVVERLP
;
A
#
# COMPACT_ATOMS: atom_id res chain seq x y z
N MET A 1 82.39 17.84 20.99
CA MET A 1 81.80 17.06 19.89
C MET A 1 80.50 16.39 20.39
N SER A 2 79.39 17.04 20.16
CA SER A 2 78.09 16.55 20.65
C SER A 2 77.22 16.17 19.42
N SER A 3 76.91 14.92 19.29
CA SER A 3 76.09 14.37 18.24
C SER A 3 74.62 14.24 18.72
N SER A 4 73.69 15.01 18.12
CA SER A 4 72.30 14.92 18.36
C SER A 4 71.67 13.80 17.49
N PRO A 5 70.73 13.01 18.02
CA PRO A 5 70.05 12.00 17.19
C PRO A 5 68.82 12.61 16.44
N LEU A 6 68.74 12.31 15.13
CA LEU A 6 67.57 12.58 14.28
C LEU A 6 66.36 11.80 14.81
N ARG A 7 65.25 12.50 15.07
CA ARG A 7 63.94 11.90 15.32
C ARG A 7 63.20 11.74 13.99
N THR A 8 62.99 10.49 13.56
CA THR A 8 62.18 10.17 12.42
C THR A 8 60.70 10.09 12.85
N THR A 9 59.89 11.03 12.37
CA THR A 9 58.45 11.05 12.62
C THR A 9 57.75 10.19 11.54
N LEU A 10 57.18 9.06 11.94
CA LEU A 10 56.31 8.27 11.07
C LEU A 10 54.95 8.96 11.02
N LEU A 11 54.53 9.42 9.84
CA LEU A 11 53.15 9.80 9.55
C LEU A 11 52.36 8.54 9.19
N ALA A 12 51.45 8.15 10.06
CA ALA A 12 50.46 7.12 9.76
C ALA A 12 49.26 7.74 9.00
N THR A 13 49.17 7.45 7.71
CA THR A 13 48.02 7.80 6.88
C THR A 13 46.89 6.80 7.16
N ALA A 14 45.87 7.22 7.90
CA ALA A 14 44.65 6.46 8.06
C ALA A 14 43.77 6.61 6.79
N ALA A 15 43.69 5.56 5.99
CA ALA A 15 42.75 5.50 4.87
C ALA A 15 41.33 5.21 5.41
N LEU A 16 40.45 6.22 5.38
CA LEU A 16 39.03 6.03 5.60
C LEU A 16 38.41 5.29 4.39
N PHE A 17 38.07 4.03 4.57
CA PHE A 17 37.20 3.32 3.65
C PHE A 17 35.75 3.81 3.88
N LEU A 18 35.32 4.76 3.07
CA LEU A 18 33.89 5.06 2.88
C LEU A 18 33.29 3.91 2.05
N SER A 19 32.71 2.91 2.73
CA SER A 19 31.83 1.96 2.03
C SER A 19 30.53 2.68 1.67
N SER A 20 30.44 3.05 0.39
CA SER A 20 29.18 3.51 -0.18
C SER A 20 28.20 2.33 -0.20
N TYR A 21 27.25 2.32 0.73
CA TYR A 21 26.04 1.52 0.57
C TYR A 21 25.27 2.13 -0.59
N ALA A 22 25.40 1.56 -1.77
CA ALA A 22 24.44 1.78 -2.85
C ALA A 22 23.11 1.19 -2.34
N ALA A 23 22.18 2.05 -1.96
CA ALA A 23 20.81 1.64 -1.77
C ALA A 23 20.33 1.12 -3.13
N PHE A 24 20.11 -0.18 -3.25
CA PHE A 24 19.39 -0.73 -4.38
C PHE A 24 17.96 -0.19 -4.26
N ALA A 25 17.67 0.93 -4.94
CA ALA A 25 16.30 1.34 -5.18
C ALA A 25 15.67 0.23 -6.03
N GLY A 26 14.60 -0.38 -5.54
CA GLY A 26 13.86 -1.40 -6.26
C GLY A 26 13.24 -0.80 -7.53
N GLU A 27 12.86 -1.66 -8.49
CA GLU A 27 12.16 -1.22 -9.68
C GLU A 27 10.81 -0.61 -9.31
N THR A 28 10.59 0.65 -9.67
CA THR A 28 9.30 1.32 -9.51
C THR A 28 8.38 0.94 -10.67
N ILE A 29 7.23 0.37 -10.34
CA ILE A 29 6.21 -0.07 -11.29
C ILE A 29 5.02 0.87 -11.19
N GLN A 30 4.64 1.48 -12.33
CA GLN A 30 3.42 2.26 -12.45
C GLN A 30 2.24 1.29 -12.59
N LEU A 31 1.37 1.20 -11.57
CA LEU A 31 0.21 0.30 -11.59
C LEU A 31 -0.97 0.90 -12.38
N PHE A 32 -1.05 2.22 -12.48
CA PHE A 32 -2.09 2.92 -13.23
C PHE A 32 -1.47 3.99 -14.15
N ASP A 33 -1.75 3.90 -15.44
CA ASP A 33 -1.20 4.76 -16.48
C ASP A 33 -1.93 6.09 -16.67
N GLY A 34 -3.01 6.33 -15.93
CA GLY A 34 -3.88 7.49 -16.08
C GLY A 34 -4.78 7.48 -17.32
N LYS A 35 -4.75 6.42 -18.14
CA LYS A 35 -5.45 6.34 -19.43
C LYS A 35 -6.42 5.17 -19.53
N SER A 36 -6.07 4.05 -18.92
CA SER A 36 -6.82 2.80 -19.07
C SER A 36 -6.78 1.94 -17.80
N LEU A 37 -7.59 0.89 -17.79
CA LEU A 37 -7.53 -0.18 -16.77
C LEU A 37 -6.64 -1.35 -17.24
N ALA A 38 -5.69 -1.13 -18.13
CA ALA A 38 -4.74 -2.15 -18.54
C ALA A 38 -3.99 -2.73 -17.33
N GLY A 39 -3.91 -4.06 -17.24
CA GLY A 39 -3.33 -4.75 -16.08
C GLY A 39 -4.24 -4.83 -14.86
N TRP A 40 -5.46 -4.31 -14.94
CA TRP A 40 -6.46 -4.44 -13.89
C TRP A 40 -7.61 -5.38 -14.30
N LYS A 41 -8.16 -6.10 -13.33
CA LYS A 41 -9.27 -7.04 -13.54
C LYS A 41 -10.29 -6.91 -12.42
N ALA A 42 -11.52 -6.55 -12.76
CA ALA A 42 -12.62 -6.46 -11.80
C ALA A 42 -13.17 -7.85 -11.44
N THR A 43 -13.84 -7.94 -10.27
CA THR A 43 -14.76 -9.04 -9.97
C THR A 43 -15.83 -9.13 -11.05
N THR A 44 -16.32 -10.34 -11.35
CA THR A 44 -17.34 -10.57 -12.39
C THR A 44 -18.74 -10.08 -11.98
N THR A 45 -18.89 -9.78 -10.70
CA THR A 45 -20.13 -9.25 -10.11
C THR A 45 -20.23 -7.72 -10.16
N ALA A 46 -19.09 -7.04 -10.43
CA ALA A 46 -19.07 -5.59 -10.48
C ALA A 46 -19.98 -5.06 -11.60
N PRO A 47 -20.94 -4.17 -11.28
CA PRO A 47 -21.75 -3.52 -12.30
C PRO A 47 -20.89 -2.78 -13.32
N GLU A 48 -21.37 -2.66 -14.55
CA GLU A 48 -20.72 -1.83 -15.56
C GLU A 48 -20.56 -0.39 -15.08
N GLY A 49 -19.39 0.20 -15.31
CA GLY A 49 -19.08 1.56 -14.86
C GLY A 49 -18.68 1.70 -13.40
N THR A 50 -18.65 0.62 -12.60
CA THR A 50 -18.12 0.65 -11.23
C THR A 50 -16.68 1.16 -11.20
N TYR A 51 -15.86 0.71 -12.15
CA TYR A 51 -14.48 1.16 -12.32
C TYR A 51 -14.32 1.81 -13.69
N ARG A 52 -13.88 3.05 -13.72
CA ARG A 52 -13.69 3.80 -14.96
C ARG A 52 -12.54 4.79 -14.86
N VAL A 53 -12.00 5.16 -16.00
CA VAL A 53 -10.97 6.20 -16.09
C VAL A 53 -11.58 7.47 -16.68
N VAL A 54 -11.46 8.58 -15.98
CA VAL A 54 -11.93 9.90 -16.41
C VAL A 54 -10.86 10.93 -16.06
N ASP A 55 -10.39 11.66 -17.04
CA ASP A 55 -9.43 12.77 -16.88
C ASP A 55 -8.19 12.38 -16.05
N GLY A 56 -7.59 11.23 -16.33
CA GLY A 56 -6.41 10.73 -15.64
C GLY A 56 -6.68 10.11 -14.26
N VAL A 57 -7.93 9.95 -13.88
CA VAL A 57 -8.35 9.46 -12.57
C VAL A 57 -9.07 8.12 -12.70
N LEU A 58 -8.66 7.13 -11.92
CA LEU A 58 -9.40 5.89 -11.72
C LEU A 58 -10.51 6.17 -10.72
N GLN A 59 -11.74 6.11 -11.17
CA GLN A 59 -12.93 6.34 -10.37
C GLN A 59 -13.58 5.03 -9.97
N VAL A 60 -13.88 4.87 -8.67
CA VAL A 60 -14.70 3.80 -8.11
C VAL A 60 -16.07 4.36 -7.76
N ARG A 61 -17.13 3.74 -8.29
CA ARG A 61 -18.51 4.22 -8.14
C ARG A 61 -19.45 3.05 -7.91
N GLY A 62 -20.13 3.04 -6.75
CA GLY A 62 -21.05 1.98 -6.40
C GLY A 62 -20.36 0.66 -6.06
N GLY A 63 -20.99 -0.46 -6.40
CA GLY A 63 -20.53 -1.82 -6.13
C GLY A 63 -21.26 -2.50 -4.99
N SER A 64 -20.91 -3.75 -4.74
CA SER A 64 -21.43 -4.56 -3.62
C SER A 64 -20.42 -5.67 -3.31
N ALA A 65 -19.45 -5.39 -2.45
CA ALA A 65 -18.31 -6.26 -2.17
C ALA A 65 -17.48 -6.58 -3.43
N ASP A 66 -17.40 -5.62 -4.36
CA ASP A 66 -16.64 -5.75 -5.61
C ASP A 66 -15.22 -5.20 -5.47
N HIS A 67 -14.30 -5.74 -6.26
CA HIS A 67 -12.89 -5.39 -6.19
C HIS A 67 -12.27 -5.30 -7.59
N LEU A 68 -11.37 -4.34 -7.77
CA LEU A 68 -10.53 -4.20 -8.96
C LEU A 68 -9.11 -4.63 -8.59
N TYR A 69 -8.68 -5.78 -9.10
CA TYR A 69 -7.37 -6.36 -8.81
C TYR A 69 -6.34 -5.95 -9.84
N TYR A 70 -5.14 -5.59 -9.41
CA TYR A 70 -4.02 -5.42 -10.31
C TYR A 70 -3.42 -6.79 -10.64
N VAL A 71 -3.62 -7.26 -11.84
CA VAL A 71 -3.13 -8.58 -12.29
C VAL A 71 -1.87 -8.49 -13.15
N GLY A 72 -1.46 -7.26 -13.54
CA GLY A 72 -0.33 -7.06 -14.46
C GLY A 72 -0.69 -7.44 -15.89
N ALA A 73 0.24 -7.21 -16.81
CA ALA A 73 0.03 -7.49 -18.24
C ALA A 73 -0.09 -9.00 -18.54
N ASP A 74 0.57 -9.82 -17.77
CA ASP A 74 0.59 -11.30 -17.92
C ASP A 74 -0.41 -12.03 -17.00
N GLY A 75 -1.16 -11.30 -16.20
CA GLY A 75 -2.13 -11.87 -15.25
C GLY A 75 -1.52 -12.46 -13.97
N LYS A 76 -0.21 -12.23 -13.71
CA LYS A 76 0.55 -12.88 -12.64
C LYS A 76 1.17 -11.92 -11.63
N ALA A 77 0.71 -10.68 -11.57
CA ALA A 77 1.25 -9.69 -10.63
C ALA A 77 1.21 -10.21 -9.19
N SER A 78 2.36 -10.19 -8.53
CA SER A 78 2.51 -10.61 -7.15
C SER A 78 3.64 -9.82 -6.49
N PHE A 79 3.43 -9.40 -5.26
CA PHE A 79 4.35 -8.60 -4.45
C PHE A 79 4.48 -9.24 -3.07
N THR A 80 5.67 -9.29 -2.53
CA THR A 80 5.97 -9.80 -1.17
C THR A 80 6.39 -8.62 -0.29
N ASN A 81 7.57 -8.07 -0.55
CA ASN A 81 8.04 -6.84 0.07
C ASN A 81 7.86 -5.69 -0.91
N PHE A 82 7.32 -4.58 -0.44
CA PHE A 82 7.03 -3.45 -1.33
C PHE A 82 6.86 -2.12 -0.59
N ASP A 83 6.99 -1.05 -1.35
CA ASP A 83 6.61 0.31 -0.99
C ASP A 83 5.55 0.78 -1.99
N PHE A 84 4.29 0.91 -1.56
CA PHE A 84 3.16 1.28 -2.41
C PHE A 84 2.70 2.69 -2.07
N LYS A 85 2.43 3.49 -3.10
CA LYS A 85 1.84 4.82 -2.94
C LYS A 85 0.70 5.04 -3.92
N ALA A 86 -0.30 5.78 -3.47
CA ALA A 86 -1.40 6.25 -4.30
C ALA A 86 -1.92 7.59 -3.79
N LYS A 87 -2.40 8.44 -4.69
CA LYS A 87 -3.25 9.58 -4.33
C LYS A 87 -4.69 9.11 -4.30
N VAL A 88 -5.37 9.39 -3.20
CA VAL A 88 -6.74 8.96 -2.92
C VAL A 88 -7.60 10.17 -2.58
N LYS A 89 -8.85 10.18 -3.03
CA LYS A 89 -9.85 11.16 -2.61
C LYS A 89 -11.17 10.44 -2.35
N THR A 90 -11.65 10.51 -1.13
CA THR A 90 -12.96 10.01 -0.74
C THR A 90 -14.01 11.10 -0.89
N TYR A 91 -15.26 10.69 -0.98
CA TYR A 91 -16.42 11.57 -0.96
C TYR A 91 -17.35 11.18 0.20
N GLU A 92 -18.29 12.05 0.53
CA GLU A 92 -19.21 11.84 1.65
C GLU A 92 -19.84 10.45 1.62
N LYS A 93 -19.80 9.77 2.77
CA LYS A 93 -20.32 8.41 3.00
C LYS A 93 -19.68 7.32 2.14
N ALA A 94 -18.54 7.58 1.50
CA ALA A 94 -17.82 6.55 0.77
C ALA A 94 -17.16 5.54 1.70
N ASN A 95 -17.22 4.25 1.33
CA ASN A 95 -16.48 3.17 1.93
C ASN A 95 -15.73 2.40 0.85
N SER A 96 -14.45 2.20 1.06
CA SER A 96 -13.54 1.51 0.16
C SER A 96 -12.35 0.96 0.94
N GLY A 97 -11.44 0.29 0.26
CA GLY A 97 -10.22 -0.24 0.84
C GLY A 97 -9.16 -0.48 -0.22
N ILE A 98 -7.89 -0.41 0.19
CA ILE A 98 -6.74 -0.85 -0.60
C ILE A 98 -6.28 -2.18 0.01
N TYR A 99 -6.43 -3.26 -0.75
CA TYR A 99 -5.93 -4.57 -0.35
C TYR A 99 -4.52 -4.79 -0.86
N PHE A 100 -3.73 -5.55 -0.10
CA PHE A 100 -2.42 -6.06 -0.54
C PHE A 100 -2.25 -7.51 -0.11
N HIS A 101 -1.34 -8.26 -0.75
CA HIS A 101 -1.19 -9.71 -0.65
C HIS A 101 -2.49 -10.46 -0.97
N ALA A 102 -3.39 -9.81 -1.72
CA ALA A 102 -4.61 -10.41 -2.19
C ALA A 102 -4.37 -11.32 -3.40
N GLN A 103 -5.31 -12.21 -3.68
CA GLN A 103 -5.37 -12.98 -4.91
C GLN A 103 -6.67 -12.70 -5.63
N TYR A 104 -6.62 -12.66 -6.98
CA TYR A 104 -7.82 -12.47 -7.77
C TYR A 104 -8.87 -13.51 -7.41
N GLN A 105 -10.07 -13.06 -7.20
CA GLN A 105 -11.28 -13.87 -7.08
C GLN A 105 -12.44 -13.20 -7.81
N GLU A 106 -13.36 -14.01 -8.29
CA GLU A 106 -14.44 -13.54 -9.19
C GLU A 106 -15.52 -12.71 -8.47
N LYS A 107 -15.65 -12.89 -7.15
CA LYS A 107 -16.71 -12.23 -6.36
C LYS A 107 -16.37 -12.17 -4.89
N SER A 108 -17.09 -11.31 -4.16
CA SER A 108 -17.03 -11.19 -2.70
C SER A 108 -15.72 -10.58 -2.15
N TRP A 109 -15.59 -10.54 -0.85
CA TRP A 109 -14.43 -9.99 -0.13
C TRP A 109 -13.17 -10.82 -0.38
N PRO A 110 -12.00 -10.18 -0.56
CA PRO A 110 -10.72 -10.90 -0.68
C PRO A 110 -10.49 -11.82 0.51
N LYS A 111 -10.25 -13.09 0.23
CA LYS A 111 -10.01 -14.10 1.26
C LYS A 111 -8.61 -14.05 1.84
N LEU A 112 -7.65 -13.48 1.10
CA LEU A 112 -6.24 -13.41 1.47
C LEU A 112 -5.76 -11.96 1.54
N GLY A 113 -4.72 -11.75 2.32
CA GLY A 113 -4.05 -10.46 2.47
C GLY A 113 -4.74 -9.53 3.47
N PHE A 114 -4.34 -8.29 3.47
CA PHE A 114 -4.82 -7.26 4.39
C PHE A 114 -5.56 -6.17 3.62
N GLU A 115 -6.38 -5.45 4.34
CA GLU A 115 -7.08 -4.27 3.86
C GLU A 115 -6.62 -3.04 4.61
N CYS A 116 -6.21 -2.02 3.89
CA CYS A 116 -6.01 -0.68 4.38
C CYS A 116 -7.29 0.12 4.12
N GLN A 117 -7.94 0.56 5.19
CA GLN A 117 -9.27 1.18 5.14
C GLN A 117 -9.25 2.55 4.44
N VAL A 118 -10.26 2.79 3.60
CA VAL A 118 -10.51 4.07 2.90
C VAL A 118 -11.94 4.50 3.20
N ASN A 119 -12.12 5.27 4.27
CA ASN A 119 -13.42 5.71 4.79
C ASN A 119 -13.24 6.95 5.65
N ALA A 120 -13.79 8.09 5.24
CA ALA A 120 -13.83 9.28 6.08
C ALA A 120 -15.15 9.38 6.86
N THR A 121 -16.28 9.48 6.18
CA THR A 121 -17.58 9.79 6.81
C THR A 121 -18.63 8.68 6.70
N HIS A 122 -18.31 7.52 6.11
CA HIS A 122 -19.21 6.35 6.14
C HIS A 122 -19.53 5.92 7.58
N GLY A 123 -20.67 5.24 7.79
CA GLY A 123 -21.13 4.81 9.11
C GLY A 123 -20.25 3.80 9.84
N ASP A 124 -19.36 3.07 9.14
CA ASP A 124 -18.36 2.22 9.79
C ASP A 124 -17.39 3.08 10.63
N LYS A 125 -17.14 2.66 11.86
CA LYS A 125 -16.26 3.35 12.81
C LYS A 125 -14.77 3.22 12.46
N LYS A 126 -14.40 2.24 11.63
CA LYS A 126 -13.04 2.02 11.15
C LYS A 126 -12.76 2.97 9.99
N LYS A 127 -11.72 3.77 10.11
CA LYS A 127 -11.47 4.94 9.27
C LYS A 127 -10.18 4.80 8.45
N THR A 128 -10.06 5.70 7.45
CA THR A 128 -8.87 5.83 6.59
C THR A 128 -7.58 5.79 7.38
N GLY A 129 -6.62 5.02 6.90
CA GLY A 129 -5.31 4.84 7.48
C GLY A 129 -5.20 3.62 8.42
N GLY A 130 -6.31 2.94 8.74
CA GLY A 130 -6.28 1.71 9.55
C GLY A 130 -5.95 0.46 8.74
N LEU A 131 -5.29 -0.51 9.36
CA LEU A 131 -5.18 -1.89 8.89
C LEU A 131 -6.38 -2.66 9.46
N TYR A 132 -7.38 -2.89 8.60
CA TYR A 132 -8.73 -3.32 8.99
C TYR A 132 -8.74 -4.58 9.87
N ALA A 133 -9.37 -4.47 11.05
CA ALA A 133 -9.47 -5.52 12.07
C ALA A 133 -8.14 -5.97 12.70
N VAL A 134 -7.04 -5.28 12.43
CA VAL A 134 -5.70 -5.59 12.98
C VAL A 134 -5.14 -4.40 13.77
N ARG A 135 -5.09 -3.23 13.15
CA ARG A 135 -4.71 -1.94 13.74
C ARG A 135 -5.62 -0.87 13.18
N ASP A 136 -6.83 -0.79 13.71
CA ASP A 136 -7.86 0.13 13.22
C ASP A 136 -7.58 1.57 13.66
N VAL A 137 -7.81 2.51 12.75
CA VAL A 137 -8.02 3.93 13.07
C VAL A 137 -9.50 4.10 13.34
N MET A 138 -9.86 4.53 14.55
CA MET A 138 -11.25 4.53 15.00
C MET A 138 -11.85 5.93 15.07
N ASN A 139 -13.06 6.09 14.55
CA ASN A 139 -13.94 7.25 14.63
C ASN A 139 -13.48 8.51 13.91
N ILE A 140 -12.21 8.88 13.97
CA ILE A 140 -11.63 10.07 13.35
C ILE A 140 -10.73 9.63 12.20
N PRO A 141 -11.07 9.94 10.94
CA PRO A 141 -10.26 9.57 9.78
C PRO A 141 -8.94 10.35 9.77
N ALA A 142 -7.88 9.72 9.22
CA ALA A 142 -6.59 10.37 9.04
C ALA A 142 -6.61 11.43 7.91
N ALA A 143 -7.61 11.38 7.01
CA ALA A 143 -7.83 12.37 5.97
C ALA A 143 -9.34 12.65 5.81
N PRO A 144 -9.75 13.91 5.48
CA PRO A 144 -11.16 14.26 5.27
C PRO A 144 -11.62 13.90 3.84
N ASP A 145 -12.95 13.93 3.63
CA ASP A 145 -13.55 13.83 2.29
C ASP A 145 -13.22 15.04 1.41
N ASN A 146 -13.32 14.84 0.09
CA ASN A 146 -13.17 15.84 -0.97
C ASN A 146 -11.75 16.45 -1.09
N VAL A 147 -10.76 15.89 -0.41
CA VAL A 147 -9.36 16.31 -0.47
C VAL A 147 -8.50 15.14 -0.98
N TRP A 148 -7.56 15.41 -1.88
CA TRP A 148 -6.55 14.46 -2.27
C TRP A 148 -5.53 14.27 -1.15
N PHE A 149 -5.29 13.03 -0.73
CA PHE A 149 -4.25 12.67 0.21
C PHE A 149 -3.38 11.52 -0.33
N GLU A 150 -2.18 11.41 0.17
CA GLU A 150 -1.31 10.28 -0.14
C GLU A 150 -1.60 9.12 0.80
N TYR A 151 -1.86 7.97 0.23
CA TYR A 151 -1.84 6.69 0.91
C TYR A 151 -0.50 6.02 0.65
N HIS A 152 0.27 5.73 1.70
CA HIS A 152 1.54 5.04 1.60
C HIS A 152 1.49 3.78 2.46
N ILE A 153 1.82 2.63 1.88
CA ILE A 153 1.83 1.31 2.51
C ILE A 153 3.20 0.68 2.24
N ARG A 154 3.93 0.34 3.29
CA ARG A 154 5.20 -0.38 3.21
C ARG A 154 5.09 -1.73 3.90
N VAL A 155 5.55 -2.77 3.23
CA VAL A 155 5.66 -4.12 3.80
C VAL A 155 7.07 -4.65 3.56
N GLU A 156 7.72 -5.06 4.65
CA GLU A 156 9.04 -5.66 4.61
C GLU A 156 9.09 -6.83 5.60
N GLY A 157 9.20 -8.05 5.08
CA GLY A 157 9.02 -9.26 5.87
C GLY A 157 7.64 -9.29 6.54
N LYS A 158 7.61 -9.34 7.87
CA LYS A 158 6.36 -9.31 8.67
C LYS A 158 5.94 -7.91 9.14
N HIS A 159 6.70 -6.88 8.80
CA HIS A 159 6.46 -5.50 9.21
C HIS A 159 5.59 -4.77 8.20
N ILE A 160 4.47 -4.25 8.66
CA ILE A 160 3.49 -3.50 7.88
C ILE A 160 3.39 -2.10 8.47
N GLN A 161 3.60 -1.10 7.65
CA GLN A 161 3.50 0.30 8.02
C GLN A 161 2.57 1.04 7.06
N VAL A 162 1.77 1.97 7.60
CA VAL A 162 0.86 2.82 6.81
C VAL A 162 1.03 4.27 7.22
N TRP A 163 1.05 5.15 6.22
CA TRP A 163 1.04 6.60 6.42
C TRP A 163 -0.05 7.24 5.56
N ILE A 164 -0.61 8.32 6.08
CA ILE A 164 -1.52 9.23 5.37
C ILE A 164 -0.88 10.61 5.39
N ASP A 165 -0.58 11.15 4.20
CA ASP A 165 0.14 12.44 4.04
C ASP A 165 1.42 12.51 4.90
N GLY A 166 2.20 11.42 4.91
CA GLY A 166 3.44 11.30 5.66
C GLY A 166 3.28 11.07 7.17
N LYS A 167 2.06 11.12 7.72
CA LYS A 167 1.81 10.81 9.12
C LYS A 167 1.54 9.32 9.28
N GLN A 168 2.37 8.63 10.06
CA GLN A 168 2.20 7.20 10.33
C GLN A 168 0.93 6.93 11.14
N THR A 169 0.10 6.02 10.64
CA THR A 169 -1.16 5.60 11.25
C THR A 169 -1.13 4.15 11.72
N VAL A 170 -0.30 3.31 11.07
CA VAL A 170 -0.08 1.91 11.45
C VAL A 170 1.41 1.63 11.51
N ASP A 171 1.81 0.94 12.56
CA ASP A 171 3.08 0.25 12.71
C ASP A 171 2.77 -1.12 13.32
N PHE A 172 2.88 -2.18 12.52
CA PHE A 172 2.49 -3.53 12.93
C PHE A 172 3.46 -4.58 12.41
N THR A 173 4.06 -5.32 13.32
CA THR A 173 4.80 -6.54 13.00
C THR A 173 3.95 -7.74 13.34
N GLN A 174 3.67 -8.58 12.33
CA GLN A 174 2.91 -9.81 12.55
C GLN A 174 3.71 -10.78 13.42
N PRO A 175 3.19 -11.18 14.61
CA PRO A 175 3.85 -12.16 15.49
C PRO A 175 4.04 -13.53 14.84
N GLU A 176 4.95 -14.35 15.36
CA GLU A 176 5.15 -15.72 14.89
C GLU A 176 3.92 -16.60 15.11
N ASP A 177 3.27 -16.42 16.25
CA ASP A 177 2.05 -17.13 16.67
C ASP A 177 0.77 -16.37 16.26
N TRP A 178 0.83 -15.59 15.15
CA TRP A 178 -0.27 -14.77 14.70
C TRP A 178 -1.55 -15.56 14.46
N ILE A 179 -2.60 -15.20 15.18
CA ILE A 179 -3.96 -15.69 14.97
C ILE A 179 -4.75 -14.56 14.29
N PRO A 180 -5.19 -14.76 13.04
CA PRO A 180 -5.99 -13.79 12.33
C PRO A 180 -7.32 -13.48 13.05
N PRO A 181 -7.91 -12.32 12.82
CA PRO A 181 -9.23 -12.00 13.33
C PRO A 181 -10.27 -13.03 12.89
N LYS A 182 -11.24 -13.32 13.77
CA LYS A 182 -12.31 -14.30 13.50
C LYS A 182 -13.00 -14.05 12.16
N GLY A 183 -13.07 -15.07 11.33
CA GLY A 183 -13.67 -14.99 9.99
C GLY A 183 -12.79 -14.33 8.92
N MET A 184 -11.52 -14.07 9.23
CA MET A 184 -10.53 -13.46 8.34
C MET A 184 -9.23 -14.26 8.31
N ASP A 185 -9.32 -15.58 8.17
CA ASP A 185 -8.19 -16.54 8.30
C ASP A 185 -7.02 -16.25 7.36
N GLY A 186 -7.28 -15.57 6.25
CA GLY A 186 -6.29 -15.14 5.28
C GLY A 186 -5.61 -13.79 5.57
N ARG A 187 -5.92 -13.13 6.68
CA ARG A 187 -5.23 -11.90 7.15
C ARG A 187 -3.84 -12.25 7.69
N LYS A 188 -2.96 -12.62 6.76
CA LYS A 188 -1.57 -13.03 7.02
C LYS A 188 -0.65 -12.39 6.01
N VAL A 189 0.56 -12.06 6.45
CA VAL A 189 1.63 -11.67 5.54
C VAL A 189 1.95 -12.84 4.61
N GLY A 190 2.19 -12.56 3.34
CA GLY A 190 2.49 -13.55 2.32
C GLY A 190 2.95 -12.88 1.03
N SER A 191 2.39 -13.30 -0.08
CA SER A 191 2.57 -12.65 -1.38
C SER A 191 1.25 -12.61 -2.12
N GLY A 192 1.09 -11.62 -2.97
CA GLY A 192 -0.12 -11.41 -3.75
C GLY A 192 -0.17 -10.02 -4.35
N THR A 193 -1.32 -9.65 -4.86
CA THR A 193 -1.50 -8.39 -5.56
C THR A 193 -2.27 -7.37 -4.74
N PHE A 194 -2.47 -6.19 -5.35
CA PHE A 194 -3.31 -5.12 -4.81
C PHE A 194 -4.73 -5.22 -5.36
N ALA A 195 -5.70 -4.76 -4.56
CA ALA A 195 -7.06 -4.58 -5.05
C ALA A 195 -7.68 -3.30 -4.45
N LEU A 196 -8.52 -2.64 -5.25
CA LEU A 196 -9.28 -1.47 -4.86
C LEU A 196 -10.74 -1.88 -4.68
N GLN A 197 -11.33 -1.57 -3.53
CA GLN A 197 -12.67 -2.02 -3.15
C GLN A 197 -13.75 -1.04 -3.62
N ALA A 198 -14.85 -1.60 -4.09
CA ALA A 198 -16.16 -0.96 -4.24
C ALA A 198 -17.11 -1.61 -3.22
N HIS A 199 -17.22 -1.01 -2.02
CA HIS A 199 -17.84 -1.64 -0.85
C HIS A 199 -19.35 -1.79 -0.96
N ASP A 200 -20.04 -0.75 -1.37
CA ASP A 200 -21.50 -0.64 -1.39
C ASP A 200 -21.97 0.35 -2.47
N PRO A 201 -23.29 0.46 -2.74
CA PRO A 201 -23.82 1.36 -3.77
C PRO A 201 -23.48 2.85 -3.55
N GLY A 202 -23.17 3.26 -2.32
CA GLY A 202 -22.77 4.62 -1.98
C GLY A 202 -21.27 4.89 -2.19
N CYS A 203 -20.47 3.88 -2.50
CA CYS A 203 -19.03 4.03 -2.69
C CYS A 203 -18.70 5.04 -3.79
N LYS A 204 -17.92 6.05 -3.44
CA LYS A 204 -17.40 7.06 -4.35
C LYS A 204 -16.00 7.46 -3.93
N VAL A 205 -15.00 6.91 -4.63
CA VAL A 205 -13.58 7.14 -4.36
C VAL A 205 -12.85 7.35 -5.67
N ASP A 206 -11.87 8.23 -5.67
CA ASP A 206 -10.96 8.52 -6.78
C ASP A 206 -9.55 8.10 -6.41
N TYR A 207 -8.84 7.50 -7.36
CA TYR A 207 -7.44 7.10 -7.25
C TYR A 207 -6.62 7.65 -8.42
N LYS A 208 -5.38 8.02 -8.18
CA LYS A 208 -4.37 8.35 -9.22
C LYS A 208 -2.97 8.14 -8.68
N ASP A 209 -1.97 8.24 -9.56
CA ASP A 209 -0.54 8.15 -9.21
C ASP A 209 -0.26 6.86 -8.41
N ILE A 210 -0.82 5.73 -8.88
CA ILE A 210 -0.69 4.43 -8.18
C ILE A 210 0.62 3.79 -8.63
N VAL A 211 1.56 3.70 -7.70
CA VAL A 211 2.90 3.16 -7.94
C VAL A 211 3.29 2.15 -6.88
N VAL A 212 4.18 1.25 -7.21
CA VAL A 212 4.81 0.33 -6.26
C VAL A 212 6.28 0.15 -6.57
N GLU A 213 7.11 0.15 -5.55
CA GLU A 213 8.51 -0.27 -5.60
C GLU A 213 8.63 -1.65 -4.96
N ARG A 214 9.31 -2.59 -5.65
CA ARG A 214 9.64 -3.89 -5.05
C ARG A 214 10.80 -3.71 -4.11
N LEU A 215 10.67 -4.24 -2.90
CA LEU A 215 11.74 -4.29 -1.91
C LEU A 215 12.37 -5.69 -1.90
N PRO A 216 13.64 -5.80 -1.47
CA PRO A 216 14.34 -7.08 -1.31
C PRO A 216 13.63 -8.11 -0.46
#